data_39b676cfc27f64d15508c9a393ded257
#
_entry.id   39b676cfc27f64d15508c9a393ded257
#
_cell.length_a   1.000
_cell.length_b   1.000
_cell.length_c   1.000
_cell.angle_alpha   90.00
_cell.angle_beta   90.00
_cell.angle_gamma   90.00
#
_symmetry.space_group_name_H-M   'P 1'
#
loop_
_entity.id
_entity.type
_entity.pdbx_description
1 polymer ?
#
loop_
_entity_poly.entity_id
_entity_poly.type
_entity_poly.pdbx_seq_one_letter_code
_entity_poly.pdbx_strand_id
1 'polypeptide(L)'
;MWSDFTFTLDQISFKIYNSVAELPALWDTVAQSNVFLQTSYLSVLERSAPVNMECFYIGIFEKSELIGVSLAQYLDLNKLESFGERDKCFKTAIRNFIFKNFASHTLFLGNNMITGQNGYVFTKEIDFECISDILIQSAEEITLYFKKKGINIHLVSFKDFYEHCSVELKKFRFSDVYEFNTQPNMIFYLDEKWKSEEDYVGALSKKYRDQFKRARKKNDGIIVKNLSFEEVIHHENTIYDLYYYVAKNAPFNTFFLAKNHFSTLKEQCGNRFQIFGYFLNDKLVGFHTLLLNDETLETYFLGYDETIQKENMLYLNMLYNMTK
;
A
#
# COMPACT_ATOMS: atom_id res chain seq x y z
N MET A 1 -0.02 11.91 24.91
CA MET A 1 -0.15 13.28 24.42
C MET A 1 1.16 13.59 23.72
N TRP A 2 1.14 13.78 22.41
CA TRP A 2 2.29 14.22 21.64
C TRP A 2 2.55 15.68 21.98
N SER A 3 3.81 16.05 22.25
CA SER A 3 4.17 17.45 22.43
C SER A 3 4.18 18.13 21.06
N ASP A 4 3.71 19.37 21.00
CA ASP A 4 3.87 20.18 19.79
C ASP A 4 5.37 20.47 19.62
N PHE A 5 6.01 19.80 18.67
CA PHE A 5 7.42 20.03 18.34
C PHE A 5 7.50 21.17 17.34
N THR A 6 8.17 22.24 17.74
CA THR A 6 8.50 23.37 16.87
C THR A 6 9.94 23.22 16.43
N PHE A 7 10.15 22.82 15.19
CA PHE A 7 11.46 22.90 14.55
C PHE A 7 11.54 24.23 13.81
N THR A 8 12.58 25.00 14.04
CA THR A 8 12.82 26.30 13.40
C THR A 8 13.93 26.20 12.36
N LEU A 9 13.62 25.63 11.21
CA LEU A 9 14.14 26.12 9.93
C LEU A 9 13.00 26.96 9.35
N ASP A 10 13.17 28.28 9.37
CA ASP A 10 12.25 29.27 8.76
C ASP A 10 10.74 29.09 9.08
N GLN A 11 10.37 28.78 10.35
CA GLN A 11 8.99 28.73 10.84
C GLN A 11 8.19 27.46 10.42
N ILE A 12 8.85 26.38 9.95
CA ILE A 12 8.19 25.10 9.67
C ILE A 12 8.22 24.20 10.92
N SER A 13 7.10 23.57 11.20
CA SER A 13 6.93 22.63 12.31
C SER A 13 6.13 21.41 11.83
N PHE A 14 6.16 20.33 12.60
CA PHE A 14 5.28 19.18 12.35
C PHE A 14 4.58 18.73 13.62
N LYS A 15 3.47 18.03 13.44
CA LYS A 15 2.71 17.39 14.50
C LYS A 15 2.31 15.99 14.09
N ILE A 16 2.45 15.04 15.02
CA ILE A 16 2.10 13.64 14.82
C ILE A 16 0.75 13.35 15.46
N TYR A 17 -0.11 12.70 14.71
CA TYR A 17 -1.44 12.26 15.11
C TYR A 17 -1.51 10.73 15.02
N ASN A 18 -2.28 10.10 15.86
CA ASN A 18 -2.54 8.66 15.86
C ASN A 18 -4.02 8.31 15.66
N SER A 19 -4.85 9.31 15.43
CA SER A 19 -6.26 9.14 15.07
C SER A 19 -6.68 10.12 13.98
N VAL A 20 -7.49 9.63 13.05
CA VAL A 20 -8.07 10.44 11.96
C VAL A 20 -8.99 11.53 12.53
N ALA A 21 -9.64 11.27 13.67
CA ALA A 21 -10.51 12.25 14.34
C ALA A 21 -9.77 13.49 14.87
N GLU A 22 -8.44 13.42 15.01
CA GLU A 22 -7.62 14.54 15.50
C GLU A 22 -7.01 15.37 14.36
N LEU A 23 -7.18 14.95 13.10
CA LEU A 23 -6.58 15.61 11.96
C LEU A 23 -7.19 17.01 11.72
N PRO A 24 -6.38 17.98 11.28
CA PRO A 24 -6.88 19.30 10.90
C PRO A 24 -7.96 19.23 9.81
N ALA A 25 -8.94 20.12 9.86
CA ALA A 25 -10.04 20.17 8.88
C ALA A 25 -9.58 20.33 7.42
N LEU A 26 -8.42 20.95 7.20
CA LEU A 26 -7.83 21.14 5.87
C LEU A 26 -6.98 19.97 5.38
N TRP A 27 -6.92 18.86 6.14
CA TRP A 27 -6.08 17.71 5.82
C TRP A 27 -6.28 17.21 4.38
N ASP A 28 -7.53 16.94 3.99
CA ASP A 28 -7.84 16.42 2.64
C ASP A 28 -7.55 17.43 1.53
N THR A 29 -7.65 18.73 1.82
CA THR A 29 -7.27 19.79 0.89
C THR A 29 -5.76 19.75 0.62
N VAL A 30 -4.95 19.50 1.66
CA VAL A 30 -3.50 19.39 1.55
C VAL A 30 -3.08 18.04 0.97
N ALA A 31 -3.78 16.95 1.30
CA ALA A 31 -3.59 15.64 0.68
C ALA A 31 -3.85 15.65 -0.84
N GLN A 32 -4.58 16.65 -1.34
CA GLN A 32 -4.91 16.84 -2.74
C GLN A 32 -5.59 15.59 -3.34
N SER A 33 -5.14 15.16 -4.51
CA SER A 33 -5.66 13.97 -5.19
C SER A 33 -5.07 12.65 -4.69
N ASN A 34 -4.03 12.67 -3.84
CA ASN A 34 -3.42 11.43 -3.33
C ASN A 34 -4.35 10.73 -2.34
N VAL A 35 -5.11 9.75 -2.83
CA VAL A 35 -6.09 9.00 -2.04
C VAL A 35 -5.50 8.34 -0.81
N PHE A 36 -4.25 7.91 -0.86
CA PHE A 36 -3.57 7.20 0.24
C PHE A 36 -3.21 8.11 1.42
N LEU A 37 -3.33 9.42 1.25
CA LEU A 37 -3.13 10.41 2.30
C LEU A 37 -4.44 11.11 2.71
N GLN A 38 -5.57 10.84 2.03
CA GLN A 38 -6.88 11.39 2.39
C GLN A 38 -7.48 10.67 3.60
N THR A 39 -8.28 11.40 4.37
CA THR A 39 -8.93 10.90 5.59
C THR A 39 -9.79 9.67 5.35
N SER A 40 -10.38 9.52 4.16
CA SER A 40 -11.12 8.33 3.76
C SER A 40 -10.26 7.06 3.82
N TYR A 41 -9.07 7.08 3.21
CA TYR A 41 -8.16 5.94 3.25
C TYR A 41 -7.48 5.78 4.62
N LEU A 42 -7.10 6.88 5.27
CA LEU A 42 -6.55 6.83 6.63
C LEU A 42 -7.54 6.22 7.63
N SER A 43 -8.85 6.46 7.46
CA SER A 43 -9.91 5.79 8.23
C SER A 43 -9.96 4.29 7.99
N VAL A 44 -9.65 3.82 6.77
CA VAL A 44 -9.50 2.39 6.49
C VAL A 44 -8.33 1.80 7.28
N LEU A 45 -7.18 2.49 7.30
CA LEU A 45 -6.02 2.06 8.08
C LEU A 45 -6.30 2.02 9.59
N GLU A 46 -7.13 2.93 10.11
CA GLU A 46 -7.50 2.94 11.52
C GLU A 46 -8.49 1.82 11.88
N ARG A 47 -9.49 1.58 11.03
CA ARG A 47 -10.60 0.62 11.29
C ARG A 47 -10.28 -0.82 10.89
N SER A 48 -9.32 -1.02 10.00
CA SER A 48 -8.99 -2.34 9.42
C SER A 48 -7.50 -2.52 9.18
N ALA A 49 -6.65 -1.95 10.06
CA ALA A 49 -5.23 -2.17 10.01
C ALA A 49 -4.88 -3.67 10.18
N PRO A 50 -3.81 -4.14 9.54
CA PRO A 50 -3.19 -5.40 9.93
C PRO A 50 -2.89 -5.43 11.43
N VAL A 51 -3.07 -6.61 12.05
CA VAL A 51 -2.90 -6.76 13.53
C VAL A 51 -1.50 -6.40 14.05
N ASN A 52 -0.52 -6.35 13.16
CA ASN A 52 0.87 -6.04 13.45
C ASN A 52 1.28 -4.63 12.98
N MET A 53 0.32 -3.77 12.60
CA MET A 53 0.57 -2.43 12.07
C MET A 53 -0.06 -1.37 12.96
N GLU A 54 0.68 -0.27 13.22
CA GLU A 54 0.19 0.97 13.83
C GLU A 54 0.55 2.15 12.93
N CYS A 55 -0.43 2.99 12.62
CA CYS A 55 -0.27 4.11 11.69
C CYS A 55 -0.16 5.44 12.44
N PHE A 56 0.65 6.35 11.90
CA PHE A 56 0.85 7.71 12.38
C PHE A 56 0.70 8.68 11.23
N TYR A 57 -0.01 9.76 11.49
CA TYR A 57 -0.28 10.81 10.51
C TYR A 57 0.49 12.05 10.89
N ILE A 58 1.21 12.64 9.96
CA ILE A 58 2.11 13.76 10.21
C ILE A 58 1.61 14.97 9.46
N GLY A 59 1.14 15.98 10.18
CA GLY A 59 0.80 17.29 9.62
C GLY A 59 2.00 18.20 9.68
N ILE A 60 2.30 18.88 8.59
CA ILE A 60 3.44 19.79 8.44
C ILE A 60 2.91 21.21 8.29
N PHE A 61 3.41 22.10 9.11
CA PHE A 61 2.87 23.47 9.23
C PHE A 61 3.95 24.50 8.97
N GLU A 62 3.59 25.53 8.23
CA GLU A 62 4.33 26.77 8.21
C GLU A 62 3.60 27.80 9.06
N LYS A 63 4.24 28.29 10.12
CA LYS A 63 3.59 29.09 11.18
C LYS A 63 2.44 28.31 11.82
N SER A 64 1.21 28.48 11.36
CA SER A 64 0.03 27.74 11.83
C SER A 64 -0.78 27.16 10.67
N GLU A 65 -0.34 27.32 9.44
CA GLU A 65 -0.99 26.84 8.24
C GLU A 65 -0.50 25.41 7.92
N LEU A 66 -1.42 24.49 7.70
CA LEU A 66 -1.10 23.14 7.25
C LEU A 66 -0.68 23.21 5.76
N ILE A 67 0.58 22.89 5.50
CA ILE A 67 1.18 22.94 4.16
C ILE A 67 1.59 21.59 3.59
N GLY A 68 1.62 20.56 4.44
CA GLY A 68 1.99 19.20 4.02
C GLY A 68 1.43 18.15 4.95
N VAL A 69 1.28 16.95 4.42
CA VAL A 69 0.83 15.77 5.16
C VAL A 69 1.69 14.57 4.81
N SER A 70 1.88 13.67 5.77
CA SER A 70 2.67 12.45 5.59
C SER A 70 2.10 11.29 6.40
N LEU A 71 2.45 10.08 6.00
CA LEU A 71 2.05 8.81 6.63
C LEU A 71 3.30 8.07 7.10
N ALA A 72 3.25 7.56 8.33
CA ALA A 72 4.21 6.60 8.83
C ALA A 72 3.51 5.34 9.35
N GLN A 73 4.13 4.19 9.20
CA GLN A 73 3.59 2.89 9.61
C GLN A 73 4.64 2.09 10.38
N TYR A 74 4.33 1.78 11.63
CA TYR A 74 5.11 0.83 12.42
C TYR A 74 4.59 -0.59 12.21
N LEU A 75 5.49 -1.55 12.02
CA LEU A 75 5.20 -2.97 11.90
C LEU A 75 5.93 -3.78 12.96
N ASP A 76 5.17 -4.59 13.69
CA ASP A 76 5.70 -5.64 14.57
C ASP A 76 5.68 -6.98 13.85
N LEU A 77 6.80 -7.35 13.25
CA LEU A 77 6.90 -8.58 12.46
C LEU A 77 6.94 -9.86 13.33
N ASN A 78 7.08 -9.72 14.66
CA ASN A 78 6.95 -10.88 15.58
C ASN A 78 5.51 -11.40 15.68
N LYS A 79 4.53 -10.57 15.33
CA LYS A 79 3.11 -10.97 15.33
C LYS A 79 2.68 -11.73 14.07
N LEU A 80 3.61 -11.96 13.14
CA LEU A 80 3.34 -12.75 11.92
C LEU A 80 3.64 -14.22 12.16
N GLU A 81 2.63 -15.07 12.05
CA GLU A 81 2.76 -16.52 12.20
C GLU A 81 3.61 -17.18 11.10
N SER A 82 3.83 -16.54 9.97
CA SER A 82 4.37 -17.17 8.76
C SER A 82 5.78 -16.79 8.36
N PHE A 83 6.52 -16.05 9.18
CA PHE A 83 7.93 -15.79 8.88
C PHE A 83 8.78 -17.05 9.09
N GLY A 84 8.87 -17.89 8.05
CA GLY A 84 9.93 -18.89 8.00
C GLY A 84 9.57 -20.35 8.12
N GLU A 85 8.31 -20.75 8.03
CA GLU A 85 7.96 -22.19 8.06
C GLU A 85 8.39 -23.00 6.81
N ARG A 86 8.93 -22.37 5.76
CA ARG A 86 9.28 -23.06 4.51
C ARG A 86 10.50 -23.96 4.60
N ASP A 87 11.41 -23.75 5.57
CA ASP A 87 12.61 -24.59 5.75
C ASP A 87 12.91 -24.82 7.24
N LYS A 88 12.82 -26.04 7.71
CA LYS A 88 13.25 -26.46 9.06
C LYS A 88 14.76 -26.70 9.14
N CYS A 89 15.58 -25.82 8.57
CA CYS A 89 17.03 -25.91 8.57
C CYS A 89 17.63 -25.05 9.69
N PHE A 90 18.79 -25.44 10.20
CA PHE A 90 19.56 -24.68 11.20
C PHE A 90 19.85 -23.22 10.76
N LYS A 91 20.10 -23.00 9.46
CA LYS A 91 20.22 -21.65 8.86
C LYS A 91 18.97 -20.82 9.04
N THR A 92 17.79 -21.42 8.98
CA THR A 92 16.50 -20.76 9.19
C THR A 92 16.32 -20.34 10.65
N ALA A 93 16.75 -21.18 11.60
CA ALA A 93 16.71 -20.85 13.03
C ALA A 93 17.61 -19.64 13.36
N ILE A 94 18.82 -19.57 12.80
CA ILE A 94 19.71 -18.41 12.97
C ILE A 94 19.11 -17.17 12.31
N ARG A 95 18.61 -17.28 11.08
CA ARG A 95 17.95 -16.17 10.38
C ARG A 95 16.77 -15.64 11.19
N ASN A 96 15.91 -16.51 11.70
CA ASN A 96 14.76 -16.13 12.51
C ASN A 96 15.19 -15.48 13.84
N PHE A 97 16.26 -15.96 14.47
CA PHE A 97 16.81 -15.34 15.66
C PHE A 97 17.33 -13.92 15.38
N ILE A 98 18.12 -13.74 14.32
CA ILE A 98 18.63 -12.43 13.91
C ILE A 98 17.46 -11.51 13.57
N PHE A 99 16.52 -11.98 12.76
CA PHE A 99 15.37 -11.20 12.34
C PHE A 99 14.52 -10.77 13.54
N LYS A 100 14.20 -11.70 14.43
CA LYS A 100 13.39 -11.43 15.63
C LYS A 100 14.03 -10.38 16.56
N ASN A 101 15.33 -10.37 16.69
CA ASN A 101 16.03 -9.50 17.64
C ASN A 101 16.54 -8.19 17.02
N PHE A 102 16.70 -8.11 15.69
CA PHE A 102 17.36 -6.99 15.02
C PHE A 102 16.58 -6.40 13.83
N ALA A 103 15.45 -6.97 13.43
CA ALA A 103 14.68 -6.47 12.29
C ALA A 103 13.16 -6.59 12.47
N SER A 104 12.68 -7.03 13.63
CA SER A 104 11.25 -7.31 13.83
C SER A 104 10.39 -6.08 14.08
N HIS A 105 10.97 -4.99 14.58
CA HIS A 105 10.28 -3.74 14.82
C HIS A 105 10.73 -2.71 13.80
N THR A 106 9.91 -2.49 12.77
CA THR A 106 10.25 -1.64 11.64
C THR A 106 9.30 -0.45 11.55
N LEU A 107 9.85 0.75 11.38
CA LEU A 107 9.10 1.97 11.09
C LEU A 107 9.30 2.33 9.63
N PHE A 108 8.21 2.48 8.89
CA PHE A 108 8.19 2.98 7.52
C PHE A 108 7.65 4.40 7.49
N LEU A 109 8.40 5.34 6.89
CA LEU A 109 7.88 6.62 6.43
C LEU A 109 7.39 6.41 4.99
N GLY A 110 6.07 6.36 4.82
CA GLY A 110 5.40 5.99 3.59
C GLY A 110 4.38 4.88 3.80
N ASN A 111 3.71 4.48 2.73
CA ASN A 111 2.66 3.45 2.76
C ASN A 111 3.24 2.07 2.40
N ASN A 112 3.27 1.15 3.37
CA ASN A 112 3.79 -0.20 3.15
C ASN A 112 2.81 -1.15 2.43
N MET A 113 1.57 -0.70 2.21
CA MET A 113 0.52 -1.50 1.55
C MET A 113 0.47 -1.27 0.04
N ILE A 114 1.23 -0.30 -0.48
CA ILE A 114 1.30 0.02 -1.90
C ILE A 114 2.70 0.47 -2.28
N THR A 115 3.04 0.41 -3.56
CA THR A 115 4.26 0.97 -4.14
C THR A 115 4.01 2.38 -4.69
N GLY A 116 5.08 3.12 -4.98
CA GLY A 116 5.01 4.51 -5.45
C GLY A 116 5.12 5.53 -4.32
N GLN A 117 5.42 6.78 -4.68
CA GLN A 117 5.67 7.87 -3.71
C GLN A 117 4.37 8.37 -3.10
N ASN A 118 3.83 7.61 -2.16
CA ASN A 118 2.60 7.90 -1.40
C ASN A 118 2.90 8.21 0.08
N GLY A 119 4.14 8.61 0.40
CA GLY A 119 4.57 8.85 1.77
C GLY A 119 4.25 10.26 2.27
N TYR A 120 4.24 11.24 1.40
CA TYR A 120 3.96 12.65 1.74
C TYR A 120 3.51 13.46 0.53
N VAL A 121 2.87 14.59 0.81
CA VAL A 121 2.52 15.62 -0.18
C VAL A 121 2.60 17.00 0.46
N PHE A 122 2.95 18.01 -0.35
CA PHE A 122 2.95 19.43 0.02
C PHE A 122 2.09 20.24 -0.95
N THR A 123 1.50 21.31 -0.45
CA THR A 123 0.70 22.25 -1.29
C THR A 123 1.56 23.22 -2.09
N LYS A 124 2.84 23.32 -1.77
CA LYS A 124 3.82 24.20 -2.42
C LYS A 124 5.18 23.49 -2.52
N GLU A 125 6.07 24.05 -3.33
CA GLU A 125 7.46 23.59 -3.35
C GLU A 125 8.14 23.84 -1.99
N ILE A 126 8.79 22.84 -1.48
CA ILE A 126 9.58 22.85 -0.25
C ILE A 126 10.99 22.36 -0.57
N ASP A 127 11.99 23.03 -0.01
CA ASP A 127 13.38 22.64 -0.20
C ASP A 127 13.64 21.21 0.32
N PHE A 128 14.43 20.45 -0.41
CA PHE A 128 14.77 19.07 -0.03
C PHE A 128 15.51 18.96 1.29
N GLU A 129 16.23 20.00 1.71
CA GLU A 129 16.82 20.08 3.05
C GLU A 129 15.74 20.03 4.12
N CYS A 130 14.72 20.89 4.01
CA CYS A 130 13.58 20.93 4.92
C CYS A 130 12.78 19.62 4.90
N ILE A 131 12.52 19.04 3.72
CA ILE A 131 11.85 17.73 3.60
C ILE A 131 12.64 16.64 4.32
N SER A 132 13.97 16.61 4.12
CA SER A 132 14.84 15.61 4.76
C SER A 132 14.81 15.72 6.29
N ASP A 133 14.84 16.95 6.81
CA ASP A 133 14.78 17.23 8.23
C ASP A 133 13.45 16.80 8.84
N ILE A 134 12.33 17.15 8.22
CA ILE A 134 10.99 16.78 8.69
C ILE A 134 10.83 15.26 8.74
N LEU A 135 11.19 14.55 7.68
CA LEU A 135 11.04 13.10 7.60
C LEU A 135 11.89 12.38 8.65
N ILE A 136 13.17 12.78 8.80
CA ILE A 136 14.06 12.14 9.76
C ILE A 136 13.62 12.45 11.19
N GLN A 137 13.29 13.71 11.52
CA GLN A 137 12.86 14.07 12.86
C GLN A 137 11.52 13.43 13.22
N SER A 138 10.57 13.32 12.27
CA SER A 138 9.33 12.60 12.50
C SER A 138 9.59 11.12 12.84
N ALA A 139 10.56 10.49 12.16
CA ALA A 139 10.95 9.12 12.44
C ALA A 139 11.64 9.00 13.83
N GLU A 140 12.49 9.95 14.19
CA GLU A 140 13.15 10.02 15.50
C GLU A 140 12.12 10.13 16.63
N GLU A 141 11.12 11.01 16.49
CA GLU A 141 10.05 11.20 17.49
C GLU A 141 9.17 9.94 17.64
N ILE A 142 8.78 9.30 16.53
CA ILE A 142 8.03 8.04 16.59
C ILE A 142 8.90 6.95 17.25
N THR A 143 10.18 6.91 16.95
CA THR A 143 11.12 5.98 17.58
C THR A 143 11.22 6.21 19.10
N LEU A 144 11.30 7.45 19.53
CA LEU A 144 11.28 7.82 20.95
C LEU A 144 9.97 7.44 21.64
N TYR A 145 8.83 7.61 20.96
CA TYR A 145 7.53 7.16 21.46
C TYR A 145 7.52 5.65 21.75
N PHE A 146 8.00 4.82 20.82
CA PHE A 146 8.08 3.37 21.02
C PHE A 146 9.09 3.00 22.09
N LYS A 147 10.22 3.69 22.17
CA LYS A 147 11.23 3.49 23.22
C LYS A 147 10.65 3.73 24.61
N LYS A 148 9.82 4.77 24.80
CA LYS A 148 9.10 5.03 26.05
C LYS A 148 8.09 3.92 26.41
N LYS A 149 7.60 3.18 25.42
CA LYS A 149 6.74 1.98 25.60
C LYS A 149 7.57 0.69 25.80
N GLY A 150 8.90 0.77 25.86
CA GLY A 150 9.79 -0.39 26.01
C GLY A 150 10.03 -1.15 24.71
N ILE A 151 9.69 -0.58 23.55
CA ILE A 151 9.87 -1.17 22.23
C ILE A 151 11.03 -0.42 21.54
N ASN A 152 12.06 -1.17 21.13
CA ASN A 152 13.14 -0.62 20.33
C ASN A 152 12.84 -0.80 18.85
N ILE A 153 12.77 0.28 18.08
CA ILE A 153 12.72 0.23 16.63
C ILE A 153 14.08 -0.23 16.13
N HIS A 154 14.08 -1.28 15.31
CA HIS A 154 15.29 -1.90 14.78
C HIS A 154 15.68 -1.33 13.42
N LEU A 155 14.68 -0.94 12.62
CA LEU A 155 14.87 -0.42 11.28
C LEU A 155 13.90 0.73 11.03
N VAL A 156 14.42 1.82 10.50
CA VAL A 156 13.64 2.91 9.93
C VAL A 156 13.84 2.89 8.41
N SER A 157 12.76 2.90 7.66
CA SER A 157 12.77 2.86 6.19
C SER A 157 11.93 3.99 5.63
N PHE A 158 12.52 4.77 4.75
CA PHE A 158 11.84 5.80 3.97
C PHE A 158 11.53 5.21 2.60
N LYS A 159 10.22 5.18 2.24
CA LYS A 159 9.76 4.37 1.11
C LYS A 159 9.50 5.15 -0.17
N ASP A 160 9.89 4.49 -1.26
CA ASP A 160 9.36 4.70 -2.61
C ASP A 160 9.53 6.13 -3.15
N PHE A 161 10.71 6.72 -2.94
CA PHE A 161 11.04 7.99 -3.56
C PHE A 161 11.27 7.85 -5.06
N TYR A 162 10.83 8.85 -5.82
CA TYR A 162 11.29 9.01 -7.19
C TYR A 162 12.81 9.22 -7.21
N GLU A 163 13.48 8.76 -8.26
CA GLU A 163 14.94 8.83 -8.37
C GLU A 163 15.46 10.26 -8.18
N HIS A 164 14.82 11.27 -8.79
CA HIS A 164 15.23 12.67 -8.62
C HIS A 164 15.09 13.15 -7.18
N CYS A 165 14.03 12.74 -6.45
CA CYS A 165 13.86 13.05 -5.04
C CYS A 165 14.95 12.40 -4.18
N SER A 166 15.26 11.12 -4.42
CA SER A 166 16.32 10.40 -3.70
C SER A 166 17.68 11.07 -3.88
N VAL A 167 18.02 11.47 -5.12
CA VAL A 167 19.27 12.17 -5.43
C VAL A 167 19.37 13.51 -4.69
N GLU A 168 18.30 14.29 -4.64
CA GLU A 168 18.30 15.58 -3.94
C GLU A 168 18.37 15.39 -2.42
N LEU A 169 17.57 14.51 -1.84
CA LEU A 169 17.55 14.23 -0.39
C LEU A 169 18.94 13.77 0.13
N LYS A 170 19.70 13.04 -0.67
CA LYS A 170 21.06 12.58 -0.33
C LYS A 170 22.08 13.71 -0.18
N LYS A 171 21.80 14.89 -0.66
CA LYS A 171 22.67 16.05 -0.44
C LYS A 171 22.60 16.59 1.00
N PHE A 172 21.60 16.15 1.78
CA PHE A 172 21.28 16.60 3.12
C PHE A 172 21.32 15.42 4.13
N ARG A 173 20.43 15.37 5.10
CA ARG A 173 20.42 14.36 6.18
C ARG A 173 20.26 12.90 5.69
N PHE A 174 19.86 12.68 4.44
CA PHE A 174 19.84 11.34 3.84
C PHE A 174 21.22 10.87 3.33
N SER A 175 22.28 11.67 3.44
CA SER A 175 23.64 11.25 3.08
C SER A 175 24.10 10.00 3.81
N ASP A 176 23.69 9.83 5.08
CA ASP A 176 24.05 8.70 5.93
C ASP A 176 23.01 7.55 5.88
N VAL A 177 21.94 7.71 5.10
CA VAL A 177 20.91 6.67 4.91
C VAL A 177 21.33 5.72 3.80
N TYR A 178 21.31 4.41 4.10
CA TYR A 178 21.59 3.38 3.10
C TYR A 178 20.46 3.30 2.08
N GLU A 179 20.78 3.49 0.82
CA GLU A 179 19.82 3.37 -0.28
C GLU A 179 19.87 1.96 -0.89
N PHE A 180 18.70 1.41 -1.15
CA PHE A 180 18.57 0.16 -1.88
C PHE A 180 17.34 0.21 -2.79
N ASN A 181 17.45 -0.45 -3.92
CA ASN A 181 16.33 -0.62 -4.83
C ASN A 181 15.68 -1.98 -4.60
N THR A 182 14.36 -1.97 -4.54
CA THR A 182 13.55 -3.19 -4.55
C THR A 182 13.11 -3.54 -5.98
N GLN A 183 12.09 -4.35 -6.14
CA GLN A 183 11.52 -4.62 -7.45
C GLN A 183 10.97 -3.33 -8.07
N PRO A 184 11.12 -3.14 -9.39
CA PRO A 184 10.61 -1.95 -10.06
C PRO A 184 9.09 -1.87 -9.93
N ASN A 185 8.57 -0.66 -9.78
CA ASN A 185 7.15 -0.41 -9.90
C ASN A 185 6.69 -0.71 -11.33
N MET A 186 5.61 -1.47 -11.47
CA MET A 186 5.07 -1.85 -12.77
C MET A 186 3.98 -0.85 -13.17
N ILE A 187 4.33 0.06 -14.07
CA ILE A 187 3.39 1.07 -14.59
C ILE A 187 2.98 0.67 -16.02
N PHE A 188 1.68 0.63 -16.26
CA PHE A 188 1.12 0.38 -17.57
C PHE A 188 0.44 1.67 -18.08
N TYR A 189 0.99 2.24 -19.14
CA TYR A 189 0.43 3.43 -19.78
C TYR A 189 -0.63 3.03 -20.80
N LEU A 190 -1.85 3.55 -20.63
CA LEU A 190 -2.92 3.39 -21.61
C LEU A 190 -2.71 4.40 -22.76
N ASP A 191 -2.65 3.89 -23.99
CA ASP A 191 -2.57 4.76 -25.19
C ASP A 191 -3.97 5.39 -25.41
N GLU A 192 -4.02 6.69 -25.50
CA GLU A 192 -5.27 7.46 -25.76
C GLU A 192 -5.99 7.04 -27.05
N LYS A 193 -5.30 6.40 -27.98
CA LYS A 193 -5.86 5.87 -29.22
C LYS A 193 -6.68 4.59 -29.01
N TRP A 194 -6.46 3.88 -27.89
CA TRP A 194 -7.23 2.68 -27.60
C TRP A 194 -8.61 3.06 -27.07
N LYS A 195 -9.64 2.69 -27.82
CA LYS A 195 -11.04 2.94 -27.46
C LYS A 195 -11.78 1.63 -27.11
N SER A 196 -11.12 0.50 -27.32
CA SER A 196 -11.68 -0.82 -27.09
C SER A 196 -10.61 -1.84 -26.69
N GLU A 197 -11.03 -3.00 -26.17
CA GLU A 197 -10.12 -4.11 -25.88
C GLU A 197 -9.41 -4.60 -27.16
N GLU A 198 -10.10 -4.53 -28.32
CA GLU A 198 -9.57 -4.90 -29.63
C GLU A 198 -8.37 -4.02 -30.04
N ASP A 199 -8.43 -2.71 -29.75
CA ASP A 199 -7.31 -1.78 -30.04
C ASP A 199 -6.08 -2.16 -29.21
N TYR A 200 -6.28 -2.39 -27.91
CA TYR A 200 -5.22 -2.88 -27.02
C TYR A 200 -4.63 -4.20 -27.51
N VAL A 201 -5.48 -5.18 -27.80
CA VAL A 201 -5.05 -6.50 -28.29
C VAL A 201 -4.33 -6.40 -29.63
N GLY A 202 -4.79 -5.50 -30.51
CA GLY A 202 -4.16 -5.20 -31.80
C GLY A 202 -2.73 -4.68 -31.66
N ALA A 203 -2.46 -3.89 -30.63
CA ALA A 203 -1.14 -3.34 -30.32
C ALA A 203 -0.16 -4.37 -29.74
N LEU A 204 -0.65 -5.49 -29.19
CA LEU A 204 0.22 -6.55 -28.67
C LEU A 204 1.03 -7.24 -29.75
N SER A 205 2.21 -7.74 -29.42
CA SER A 205 2.95 -8.63 -30.31
C SER A 205 2.18 -9.94 -30.54
N LYS A 206 2.49 -10.66 -31.64
CA LYS A 206 1.80 -11.92 -31.98
C LYS A 206 1.76 -12.90 -30.81
N LYS A 207 2.89 -13.07 -30.10
CA LYS A 207 3.00 -13.96 -28.93
C LYS A 207 1.96 -13.62 -27.86
N TYR A 208 1.80 -12.34 -27.52
CA TYR A 208 0.88 -11.90 -26.48
C TYR A 208 -0.56 -11.89 -26.96
N ARG A 209 -0.84 -11.62 -28.25
CA ARG A 209 -2.19 -11.80 -28.83
C ARG A 209 -2.65 -13.26 -28.74
N ASP A 210 -1.75 -14.20 -29.05
CA ASP A 210 -2.08 -15.63 -28.97
C ASP A 210 -2.28 -16.07 -27.51
N GLN A 211 -1.50 -15.50 -26.57
CA GLN A 211 -1.69 -15.72 -25.15
C GLN A 211 -3.03 -15.17 -24.65
N PHE A 212 -3.38 -13.95 -25.05
CA PHE A 212 -4.68 -13.33 -24.75
C PHE A 212 -5.85 -14.20 -25.23
N LYS A 213 -5.85 -14.59 -26.52
CA LYS A 213 -6.91 -15.45 -27.09
C LYS A 213 -7.03 -16.77 -26.33
N ARG A 214 -5.91 -17.38 -25.96
CA ARG A 214 -5.92 -18.62 -25.17
C ARG A 214 -6.48 -18.39 -23.76
N ALA A 215 -6.11 -17.29 -23.10
CA ALA A 215 -6.63 -16.95 -21.77
C ALA A 215 -8.15 -16.71 -21.82
N ARG A 216 -8.63 -15.93 -22.80
CA ARG A 216 -10.08 -15.67 -22.96
C ARG A 216 -10.87 -16.95 -23.26
N LYS A 217 -10.34 -17.84 -24.09
CA LYS A 217 -10.97 -19.15 -24.36
C LYS A 217 -11.03 -20.04 -23.12
N LYS A 218 -10.01 -19.99 -22.26
CA LYS A 218 -9.98 -20.78 -21.01
C LYS A 218 -10.85 -20.18 -19.90
N ASN A 219 -11.23 -18.92 -20.02
CA ASN A 219 -12.08 -18.21 -19.05
C ASN A 219 -13.57 -18.38 -19.35
N ASP A 220 -13.93 -19.30 -20.24
CA ASP A 220 -15.33 -19.58 -20.57
C ASP A 220 -16.11 -20.06 -19.34
N GLY A 221 -17.34 -19.56 -19.19
CA GLY A 221 -18.18 -19.82 -18.03
C GLY A 221 -17.87 -18.98 -16.78
N ILE A 222 -16.82 -18.15 -16.78
CA ILE A 222 -16.55 -17.22 -15.68
C ILE A 222 -17.26 -15.87 -15.94
N ILE A 223 -18.12 -15.50 -15.00
CA ILE A 223 -18.83 -14.21 -15.00
C ILE A 223 -18.02 -13.22 -14.13
N VAL A 224 -17.74 -12.04 -14.69
CA VAL A 224 -17.05 -10.96 -13.96
C VAL A 224 -18.06 -9.87 -13.60
N LYS A 225 -18.05 -9.44 -12.34
CA LYS A 225 -19.00 -8.45 -11.82
C LYS A 225 -18.30 -7.47 -10.90
N ASN A 226 -18.57 -6.17 -11.06
CA ASN A 226 -18.18 -5.17 -10.06
C ASN A 226 -19.15 -5.30 -8.88
N LEU A 227 -18.60 -5.59 -7.69
CA LEU A 227 -19.40 -5.88 -6.50
C LEU A 227 -19.88 -4.59 -5.83
N SER A 228 -21.14 -4.55 -5.45
CA SER A 228 -21.69 -3.52 -4.57
C SER A 228 -21.15 -3.66 -3.14
N PHE A 229 -21.42 -2.68 -2.28
CA PHE A 229 -21.03 -2.76 -0.86
C PHE A 229 -21.69 -3.97 -0.18
N GLU A 230 -22.96 -4.20 -0.41
CA GLU A 230 -23.72 -5.32 0.16
C GLU A 230 -23.16 -6.67 -0.31
N GLU A 231 -22.75 -6.77 -1.57
CA GLU A 231 -22.14 -7.97 -2.11
C GLU A 231 -20.75 -8.22 -1.53
N VAL A 232 -19.97 -7.16 -1.30
CA VAL A 232 -18.67 -7.28 -0.60
C VAL A 232 -18.86 -7.79 0.82
N ILE A 233 -19.83 -7.28 1.56
CA ILE A 233 -20.19 -7.77 2.90
C ILE A 233 -20.65 -9.24 2.84
N HIS A 234 -21.52 -9.57 1.89
CA HIS A 234 -22.02 -10.94 1.72
C HIS A 234 -20.89 -11.95 1.47
N HIS A 235 -19.90 -11.56 0.67
CA HIS A 235 -18.77 -12.40 0.29
C HIS A 235 -17.51 -12.17 1.13
N GLU A 236 -17.55 -11.39 2.22
CA GLU A 236 -16.39 -10.93 2.97
C GLU A 236 -15.45 -12.10 3.38
N ASN A 237 -16.02 -13.19 3.88
CA ASN A 237 -15.25 -14.37 4.25
C ASN A 237 -14.52 -14.99 3.05
N THR A 238 -15.23 -15.18 1.94
CA THR A 238 -14.67 -15.77 0.72
C THR A 238 -13.59 -14.88 0.11
N ILE A 239 -13.83 -13.56 0.06
CA ILE A 239 -12.85 -12.57 -0.41
C ILE A 239 -11.58 -12.65 0.44
N TYR A 240 -11.74 -12.71 1.77
CA TYR A 240 -10.59 -12.82 2.68
C TYR A 240 -9.82 -14.13 2.47
N ASP A 241 -10.51 -15.28 2.35
CA ASP A 241 -9.87 -16.58 2.16
C ASP A 241 -9.09 -16.65 0.84
N LEU A 242 -9.65 -16.11 -0.25
CA LEU A 242 -8.99 -16.01 -1.54
C LEU A 242 -7.76 -15.10 -1.49
N TYR A 243 -7.86 -13.93 -0.84
CA TYR A 243 -6.74 -13.03 -0.59
C TYR A 243 -5.66 -13.72 0.25
N TYR A 244 -6.06 -14.31 1.39
CA TYR A 244 -5.13 -14.93 2.33
C TYR A 244 -4.32 -16.05 1.70
N TYR A 245 -4.95 -16.85 0.82
CA TYR A 245 -4.25 -17.87 0.05
C TYR A 245 -3.09 -17.27 -0.77
N VAL A 246 -3.32 -16.19 -1.49
CA VAL A 246 -2.29 -15.53 -2.31
C VAL A 246 -1.22 -14.90 -1.40
N ALA A 247 -1.63 -14.16 -0.38
CA ALA A 247 -0.73 -13.47 0.55
C ALA A 247 0.18 -14.44 1.32
N LYS A 248 -0.36 -15.57 1.78
CA LYS A 248 0.41 -16.61 2.49
C LYS A 248 1.44 -17.29 1.60
N ASN A 249 1.16 -17.42 0.30
CA ASN A 249 2.05 -18.04 -0.67
C ASN A 249 3.02 -17.05 -1.34
N ALA A 250 2.91 -15.75 -1.05
CA ALA A 250 3.86 -14.76 -1.54
C ALA A 250 5.28 -15.04 -1.01
N PRO A 251 6.34 -14.82 -1.81
CA PRO A 251 7.72 -15.04 -1.37
C PRO A 251 8.12 -14.18 -0.17
N PHE A 252 7.52 -13.01 -0.05
CA PHE A 252 7.74 -12.05 1.03
C PHE A 252 6.43 -11.34 1.35
N ASN A 253 6.05 -11.32 2.62
CA ASN A 253 4.89 -10.60 3.11
C ASN A 253 5.17 -10.10 4.53
N THR A 254 4.89 -8.84 4.80
CA THR A 254 5.16 -8.18 6.09
C THR A 254 3.90 -7.98 6.94
N PHE A 255 2.72 -8.29 6.40
CA PHE A 255 1.43 -8.18 7.09
C PHE A 255 0.36 -9.01 6.39
N PHE A 256 -0.70 -9.31 7.10
CA PHE A 256 -1.96 -9.79 6.53
C PHE A 256 -3.05 -8.75 6.78
N LEU A 257 -3.86 -8.48 5.76
CA LEU A 257 -5.02 -7.59 5.89
C LEU A 257 -5.98 -8.10 6.95
N ALA A 258 -6.67 -7.18 7.62
CA ALA A 258 -7.83 -7.54 8.43
C ALA A 258 -8.97 -8.05 7.54
N LYS A 259 -9.83 -8.89 8.09
CA LYS A 259 -10.92 -9.53 7.33
C LYS A 259 -11.88 -8.52 6.71
N ASN A 260 -12.18 -7.46 7.44
CA ASN A 260 -13.06 -6.36 7.03
C ASN A 260 -12.35 -5.29 6.16
N HIS A 261 -11.12 -5.53 5.70
CA HIS A 261 -10.36 -4.50 4.99
C HIS A 261 -11.04 -4.05 3.70
N PHE A 262 -11.51 -4.99 2.88
CA PHE A 262 -12.13 -4.67 1.59
C PHE A 262 -13.51 -4.04 1.76
N SER A 263 -14.31 -4.47 2.72
CA SER A 263 -15.59 -3.86 3.02
C SER A 263 -15.43 -2.44 3.58
N THR A 264 -14.43 -2.24 4.45
CA THR A 264 -14.10 -0.90 4.96
C THR A 264 -13.61 0.03 3.84
N LEU A 265 -12.77 -0.46 2.90
CA LEU A 265 -12.37 0.31 1.72
C LEU A 265 -13.58 0.72 0.87
N LYS A 266 -14.48 -0.21 0.59
CA LYS A 266 -15.68 0.06 -0.21
C LYS A 266 -16.58 1.09 0.46
N GLU A 267 -16.72 1.03 1.79
CA GLU A 267 -17.47 1.99 2.59
C GLU A 267 -16.84 3.39 2.57
N GLN A 268 -15.53 3.49 2.83
CA GLN A 268 -14.85 4.76 3.04
C GLN A 268 -14.43 5.46 1.74
N CYS A 269 -14.01 4.69 0.73
CA CYS A 269 -13.54 5.23 -0.55
C CYS A 269 -14.63 5.24 -1.64
N GLY A 270 -15.77 4.60 -1.41
CA GLY A 270 -16.94 4.62 -2.30
C GLY A 270 -16.60 4.16 -3.73
N ASN A 271 -16.92 5.00 -4.70
CA ASN A 271 -16.70 4.70 -6.12
C ASN A 271 -15.23 4.72 -6.55
N ARG A 272 -14.33 5.31 -5.75
CA ARG A 272 -12.89 5.26 -6.03
C ARG A 272 -12.32 3.86 -5.85
N PHE A 273 -12.92 3.05 -4.97
CA PHE A 273 -12.53 1.66 -4.77
C PHE A 273 -13.49 0.72 -5.50
N GLN A 274 -12.93 -0.06 -6.41
CA GLN A 274 -13.66 -1.05 -7.18
C GLN A 274 -13.14 -2.45 -6.86
N ILE A 275 -14.04 -3.38 -6.71
CA ILE A 275 -13.75 -4.79 -6.49
C ILE A 275 -14.53 -5.64 -7.50
N PHE A 276 -13.81 -6.34 -8.35
CA PHE A 276 -14.36 -7.19 -9.39
C PHE A 276 -14.30 -8.66 -8.95
N GLY A 277 -15.46 -9.26 -8.71
CA GLY A 277 -15.60 -10.69 -8.41
C GLY A 277 -15.71 -11.53 -9.67
N TYR A 278 -15.08 -12.70 -9.63
CA TYR A 278 -15.08 -13.72 -10.67
C TYR A 278 -15.89 -14.91 -10.19
N PHE A 279 -16.98 -15.24 -10.89
CA PHE A 279 -17.91 -16.27 -10.49
C PHE A 279 -17.91 -17.43 -11.50
N LEU A 280 -17.80 -18.64 -10.97
CA LEU A 280 -17.96 -19.90 -11.71
C LEU A 280 -19.07 -20.69 -11.04
N ASN A 281 -20.17 -20.99 -11.76
CA ASN A 281 -21.35 -21.66 -11.23
C ASN A 281 -21.84 -21.00 -9.91
N ASP A 282 -22.03 -19.68 -9.95
CA ASP A 282 -22.45 -18.82 -8.84
C ASP A 282 -21.52 -18.81 -7.60
N LYS A 283 -20.37 -19.48 -7.66
CA LYS A 283 -19.36 -19.45 -6.61
C LYS A 283 -18.31 -18.37 -6.95
N LEU A 284 -18.01 -17.50 -5.98
CA LEU A 284 -16.89 -16.56 -6.08
C LEU A 284 -15.56 -17.34 -6.02
N VAL A 285 -14.81 -17.33 -7.12
CA VAL A 285 -13.56 -18.08 -7.29
C VAL A 285 -12.32 -17.18 -7.39
N GLY A 286 -12.52 -15.87 -7.47
CA GLY A 286 -11.43 -14.90 -7.47
C GLY A 286 -11.96 -13.49 -7.46
N PHE A 287 -11.08 -12.55 -7.19
CA PHE A 287 -11.36 -11.12 -7.26
C PHE A 287 -10.07 -10.33 -7.52
N HIS A 288 -10.21 -9.14 -8.06
CA HIS A 288 -9.18 -8.12 -8.05
C HIS A 288 -9.76 -6.77 -7.64
N THR A 289 -8.90 -5.90 -7.16
CA THR A 289 -9.30 -4.57 -6.70
C THR A 289 -8.51 -3.48 -7.39
N LEU A 290 -9.17 -2.36 -7.61
CA LEU A 290 -8.63 -1.15 -8.20
C LEU A 290 -8.97 0.03 -7.30
N LEU A 291 -8.02 0.94 -7.11
CA LEU A 291 -8.21 2.18 -6.37
C LEU A 291 -7.80 3.37 -7.24
N LEU A 292 -8.73 4.27 -7.49
CA LEU A 292 -8.46 5.49 -8.26
C LEU A 292 -7.70 6.51 -7.40
N ASN A 293 -6.48 6.80 -7.82
CA ASN A 293 -5.58 7.77 -7.21
C ASN A 293 -5.23 8.83 -8.27
N ASP A 294 -5.95 9.93 -8.25
CA ASP A 294 -5.93 10.96 -9.29
C ASP A 294 -6.22 10.37 -10.69
N GLU A 295 -5.31 10.50 -11.63
CA GLU A 295 -5.39 9.93 -12.98
C GLU A 295 -4.83 8.49 -13.06
N THR A 296 -4.35 7.94 -11.94
CA THR A 296 -3.75 6.61 -11.87
C THR A 296 -4.73 5.62 -11.26
N LEU A 297 -4.91 4.48 -11.92
CA LEU A 297 -5.65 3.36 -11.38
C LEU A 297 -4.68 2.36 -10.75
N GLU A 298 -4.66 2.36 -9.43
CA GLU A 298 -3.78 1.48 -8.66
C GLU A 298 -4.38 0.07 -8.57
N THR A 299 -3.62 -0.94 -8.98
CA THR A 299 -3.94 -2.34 -8.69
C THR A 299 -3.58 -2.62 -7.24
N TYR A 300 -4.58 -2.89 -6.39
CA TYR A 300 -4.34 -2.94 -4.95
C TYR A 300 -4.08 -4.38 -4.48
N PHE A 301 -5.10 -5.16 -4.18
CA PHE A 301 -4.97 -6.58 -3.83
C PHE A 301 -5.86 -7.44 -4.70
N LEU A 302 -5.51 -8.71 -4.79
CA LEU A 302 -6.30 -9.73 -5.49
C LEU A 302 -6.27 -11.06 -4.73
N GLY A 303 -7.17 -11.94 -5.09
CA GLY A 303 -7.22 -13.31 -4.56
C GLY A 303 -7.86 -14.25 -5.55
N TYR A 304 -7.49 -15.53 -5.50
CA TYR A 304 -8.06 -16.56 -6.38
C TYR A 304 -7.95 -17.96 -5.79
N ASP A 305 -8.86 -18.82 -6.22
CA ASP A 305 -8.77 -20.26 -6.04
C ASP A 305 -7.69 -20.83 -6.99
N GLU A 306 -6.67 -21.49 -6.43
CA GLU A 306 -5.52 -21.99 -7.22
C GLU A 306 -5.94 -23.00 -8.28
N THR A 307 -6.92 -23.86 -7.98
CA THR A 307 -7.39 -24.89 -8.91
C THR A 307 -8.02 -24.22 -10.14
N ILE A 308 -8.94 -23.31 -9.90
CA ILE A 308 -9.62 -22.54 -10.95
C ILE A 308 -8.63 -21.66 -11.73
N GLN A 309 -7.68 -21.04 -11.01
CA GLN A 309 -6.62 -20.21 -11.64
C GLN A 309 -5.82 -21.03 -12.67
N LYS A 310 -5.40 -22.25 -12.36
CA LYS A 310 -4.61 -23.09 -13.26
C LYS A 310 -5.40 -23.55 -14.49
N GLU A 311 -6.65 -23.93 -14.29
CA GLU A 311 -7.51 -24.41 -15.36
C GLU A 311 -7.97 -23.28 -16.29
N ASN A 312 -8.41 -22.17 -15.73
CA ASN A 312 -9.06 -21.06 -16.43
C ASN A 312 -8.12 -19.89 -16.73
N MET A 313 -6.84 -19.95 -16.36
CA MET A 313 -5.88 -18.84 -16.47
C MET A 313 -6.42 -17.58 -15.81
N LEU A 314 -7.03 -17.73 -14.63
CA LEU A 314 -7.83 -16.69 -13.98
C LEU A 314 -6.98 -15.44 -13.67
N TYR A 315 -5.79 -15.60 -13.10
CA TYR A 315 -4.88 -14.49 -12.81
C TYR A 315 -4.53 -13.67 -14.07
N LEU A 316 -4.24 -14.34 -15.17
CA LEU A 316 -3.93 -13.63 -16.43
C LEU A 316 -5.15 -12.88 -16.97
N ASN A 317 -6.35 -13.44 -16.85
CA ASN A 317 -7.60 -12.76 -17.21
C ASN A 317 -7.89 -11.57 -16.29
N MET A 318 -7.54 -11.63 -14.99
CA MET A 318 -7.61 -10.48 -14.10
C MET A 318 -6.73 -9.34 -14.61
N LEU A 319 -5.46 -9.61 -14.96
CA LEU A 319 -4.57 -8.60 -15.52
C LEU A 319 -5.11 -7.94 -16.79
N TYR A 320 -5.69 -8.73 -17.71
CA TYR A 320 -6.33 -8.16 -18.90
C TYR A 320 -7.60 -7.35 -18.58
N ASN A 321 -8.34 -7.71 -17.55
CA ASN A 321 -9.55 -6.98 -17.16
C ASN A 321 -9.23 -5.65 -16.44
N MET A 322 -8.05 -5.54 -15.82
CA MET A 322 -7.58 -4.29 -15.20
C MET A 322 -7.25 -3.20 -16.25
N THR A 323 -7.18 -3.54 -17.54
CA THR A 323 -6.90 -2.59 -18.64
C THR A 323 -8.17 -2.17 -19.38
N LYS A 324 -9.34 -2.60 -18.95
CA LYS A 324 -10.66 -2.22 -19.48
C LYS A 324 -11.19 -0.99 -18.78
#